data_f931979d130702f984ed571ea6495989
#
_entry.id   f931979d130702f984ed571ea6495989
#
_cell.length_a   1.000
_cell.length_b   1.000
_cell.length_c   1.000
_cell.angle_alpha   90.00
_cell.angle_beta   90.00
_cell.angle_gamma   90.00
#
_symmetry.space_group_name_H-M   'P 1'
#
loop_
_entity.id
_entity.type
_entity.pdbx_description
1 polymer ?
#
loop_
_entity_poly.entity_id
_entity_poly.type
_entity_poly.pdbx_seq_one_letter_code
_entity_poly.pdbx_strand_id
1 'polypeptide(L)'
;AEVVRRIGEHFALEQADANYTGEVAERWRYADGAGEIGVIASVTQAFCRDCNRMRLSTEGALYTCLFAQAGHDLKALLRGGASDDAMRNEIAAVWRTREDRYSEIRTAETANLPKVEMSYIGG
;
A
#
# COMPACT_ATOMS: atom_id res chain seq x y z
N ALA A 1 -17.97 1.22 2.12
CA ALA A 1 -19.39 1.11 1.66
C ALA A 1 -20.36 1.76 2.64
N GLU A 2 -20.45 1.32 3.89
CA GLU A 2 -21.46 1.84 4.87
C GLU A 2 -21.30 3.35 5.17
N VAL A 3 -20.08 3.84 5.31
CA VAL A 3 -19.81 5.27 5.57
C VAL A 3 -20.35 6.13 4.42
N VAL A 4 -20.02 5.76 3.17
CA VAL A 4 -20.50 6.47 1.98
C VAL A 4 -22.02 6.44 1.89
N ARG A 5 -22.65 5.29 2.17
CA ARG A 5 -24.11 5.15 2.18
C ARG A 5 -24.76 6.11 3.18
N ARG A 6 -24.23 6.17 4.42
CA ARG A 6 -24.78 7.04 5.47
C ARG A 6 -24.62 8.54 5.13
N ILE A 7 -23.47 8.92 4.58
CA ILE A 7 -23.28 10.31 4.12
C ILE A 7 -24.24 10.61 2.97
N GLY A 8 -24.39 9.66 2.03
CA GLY A 8 -25.28 9.79 0.88
C GLY A 8 -26.78 9.92 1.22
N GLU A 9 -27.20 9.50 2.44
CA GLU A 9 -28.58 9.74 2.92
C GLU A 9 -28.88 11.22 3.20
N HIS A 10 -27.84 12.03 3.43
CA HIS A 10 -27.96 13.45 3.77
C HIS A 10 -27.42 14.38 2.68
N PHE A 11 -26.43 13.89 1.91
CA PHE A 11 -25.73 14.69 0.90
C PHE A 11 -25.62 13.88 -0.38
N ALA A 12 -25.99 14.45 -1.51
CA ALA A 12 -25.81 13.82 -2.81
C ALA A 12 -24.30 13.66 -3.10
N LEU A 13 -23.86 12.41 -3.26
CA LEU A 13 -22.46 12.05 -3.56
C LEU A 13 -22.38 11.42 -4.95
N GLU A 14 -21.36 11.81 -5.69
CA GLU A 14 -20.97 11.23 -6.99
C GLU A 14 -19.59 10.60 -6.86
N GLN A 15 -19.42 9.39 -7.38
CA GLN A 15 -18.12 8.77 -7.42
C GLN A 15 -17.21 9.51 -8.39
N ALA A 16 -16.01 9.84 -7.95
CA ALA A 16 -14.99 10.48 -8.77
C ALA A 16 -13.91 9.48 -9.18
N ASP A 17 -13.33 9.68 -10.38
CA ASP A 17 -12.23 8.86 -10.85
C ASP A 17 -10.99 9.01 -9.97
N ALA A 18 -10.17 7.95 -9.93
CA ALA A 18 -8.88 8.00 -9.24
C ALA A 18 -7.95 9.03 -9.90
N ASN A 19 -7.16 9.76 -9.10
CA ASN A 19 -6.18 10.73 -9.63
C ASN A 19 -5.01 10.03 -10.35
N TYR A 20 -4.69 8.80 -9.94
CA TYR A 20 -3.61 8.00 -10.50
C TYR A 20 -3.83 6.52 -10.24
N THR A 21 -3.22 5.68 -11.06
CA THR A 21 -3.25 4.21 -10.88
C THR A 21 -2.65 3.83 -9.52
N GLY A 22 -3.38 3.01 -8.75
CA GLY A 22 -2.96 2.58 -7.41
C GLY A 22 -3.32 3.56 -6.29
N GLU A 23 -4.14 4.58 -6.55
CA GLU A 23 -4.75 5.38 -5.49
C GLU A 23 -5.57 4.48 -4.56
N VAL A 24 -5.32 4.58 -3.25
CA VAL A 24 -5.93 3.69 -2.25
C VAL A 24 -7.27 4.18 -1.74
N ALA A 25 -7.61 5.44 -1.99
CA ALA A 25 -8.85 6.06 -1.60
C ALA A 25 -9.88 6.00 -2.74
N GLU A 26 -11.06 5.45 -2.47
CA GLU A 26 -12.24 5.72 -3.30
C GLU A 26 -12.68 7.16 -3.08
N ARG A 27 -12.74 7.94 -4.15
CA ARG A 27 -13.07 9.36 -4.09
C ARG A 27 -14.56 9.58 -4.37
N TRP A 28 -15.16 10.46 -3.59
CA TRP A 28 -16.55 10.84 -3.72
C TRP A 28 -16.66 12.37 -3.64
N ARG A 29 -17.34 12.96 -4.60
CA ARG A 29 -17.56 14.41 -4.67
C ARG A 29 -18.98 14.74 -4.25
N TYR A 30 -19.14 15.83 -3.51
CA TYR A 30 -20.46 16.38 -3.25
C TYR A 30 -21.03 16.98 -4.54
N ALA A 31 -22.28 16.62 -4.89
CA ALA A 31 -22.92 17.09 -6.11
C ALA A 31 -23.13 18.61 -6.17
N ASP A 32 -23.16 19.26 -5.01
CA ASP A 32 -23.26 20.72 -4.88
C ASP A 32 -21.92 21.45 -5.03
N GLY A 33 -20.84 20.73 -5.24
CA GLY A 33 -19.49 21.28 -5.38
C GLY A 33 -18.82 21.69 -4.06
N ALA A 34 -19.38 21.34 -2.90
CA ALA A 34 -18.82 21.68 -1.59
C ALA A 34 -17.44 21.04 -1.29
N GLY A 35 -17.02 20.07 -2.10
CA GLY A 35 -15.72 19.40 -1.95
C GLY A 35 -15.80 17.90 -2.25
N GLU A 36 -14.84 17.17 -1.72
CA GLU A 36 -14.79 15.70 -1.88
C GLU A 36 -14.34 15.00 -0.60
N ILE A 37 -14.67 13.72 -0.51
CA ILE A 37 -14.21 12.80 0.54
C ILE A 37 -13.48 11.61 -0.10
N GLY A 38 -12.45 11.12 0.59
CA GLY A 38 -11.75 9.90 0.25
C GLY A 38 -12.00 8.83 1.31
N VAL A 39 -12.34 7.63 0.87
CA VAL A 39 -12.57 6.47 1.77
C VAL A 39 -11.56 5.39 1.47
N ILE A 40 -10.77 5.01 2.48
CA ILE A 40 -9.81 3.91 2.40
C ILE A 40 -10.38 2.69 3.10
N ALA A 41 -10.66 1.63 2.36
CA ALA A 41 -11.33 0.43 2.84
C ALA A 41 -10.43 -0.82 2.73
N SER A 42 -9.21 -0.74 3.25
CA SER A 42 -8.19 -1.80 3.12
C SER A 42 -8.57 -3.15 3.75
N VAL A 43 -9.58 -3.17 4.63
CA VAL A 43 -10.07 -4.38 5.31
C VAL A 43 -11.22 -5.03 4.54
N THR A 44 -12.15 -4.21 4.02
CA THR A 44 -13.36 -4.68 3.33
C THR A 44 -13.20 -4.72 1.81
N GLN A 45 -12.29 -3.93 1.27
CA GLN A 45 -11.92 -3.87 -0.14
C GLN A 45 -10.41 -3.83 -0.25
N ALA A 46 -9.79 -4.98 -0.34
CA ALA A 46 -8.35 -5.09 -0.47
C ALA A 46 -7.89 -4.59 -1.84
N PHE A 47 -6.85 -3.76 -1.86
CA PHE A 47 -6.25 -3.18 -3.07
C PHE A 47 -4.80 -3.65 -3.29
N CYS A 48 -4.45 -4.83 -2.79
CA CYS A 48 -3.07 -5.34 -2.84
C CYS A 48 -2.53 -5.47 -4.27
N ARG A 49 -3.38 -5.80 -5.24
CA ARG A 49 -2.97 -5.97 -6.66
C ARG A 49 -2.53 -4.67 -7.30
N ASP A 50 -3.22 -3.57 -6.96
CA ASP A 50 -2.96 -2.24 -7.51
C ASP A 50 -2.03 -1.41 -6.60
N CYS A 51 -1.58 -2.00 -5.49
CA CYS A 51 -0.70 -1.34 -4.53
C CYS A 51 0.67 -1.07 -5.16
N ASN A 52 1.06 0.19 -5.24
CA ASN A 52 2.34 0.66 -5.80
C ASN A 52 3.29 1.19 -4.73
N ARG A 53 3.08 0.83 -3.46
CA ARG A 53 3.87 1.32 -2.33
C ARG A 53 5.01 0.38 -2.01
N MET A 54 6.21 0.94 -1.87
CA MET A 54 7.35 0.28 -1.25
C MET A 54 8.02 1.25 -0.28
N ARG A 55 8.78 0.73 0.67
CA ARG A 55 9.51 1.51 1.65
C ARG A 55 10.93 0.99 1.80
N LEU A 56 11.86 1.90 1.99
CA LEU A 56 13.24 1.60 2.35
C LEU A 56 13.45 1.99 3.82
N SER A 57 13.85 1.03 4.65
CA SER A 57 14.20 1.32 6.03
C SER A 57 15.56 2.04 6.12
N THR A 58 15.82 2.67 7.25
CA THR A 58 17.10 3.32 7.56
C THR A 58 18.27 2.34 7.55
N GLU A 59 18.02 1.06 7.74
CA GLU A 59 19.01 -0.01 7.68
C GLU A 59 19.28 -0.52 6.26
N GLY A 60 18.56 -0.01 5.26
CA GLY A 60 18.74 -0.39 3.86
C GLY A 60 18.01 -1.67 3.45
N ALA A 61 16.93 -2.02 4.14
CA ALA A 61 16.04 -3.11 3.75
C ALA A 61 14.81 -2.55 3.01
N LEU A 62 14.45 -3.16 1.88
CA LEU A 62 13.31 -2.79 1.04
C LEU A 62 12.07 -3.64 1.40
N TYR A 63 10.96 -2.98 1.65
CA TYR A 63 9.67 -3.60 1.98
C TYR A 63 8.63 -3.27 0.92
N THR A 64 7.96 -4.26 0.39
CA THR A 64 6.92 -4.14 -0.65
C THR A 64 5.50 -4.13 -0.08
N CYS A 65 5.35 -4.38 1.21
CA CYS A 65 4.08 -4.32 1.94
C CYS A 65 4.28 -3.69 3.31
N LEU A 66 3.30 -2.91 3.80
CA LEU A 66 3.29 -2.37 5.17
C LEU A 66 3.22 -3.44 6.26
N PHE A 67 2.75 -4.61 5.90
CA PHE A 67 2.59 -5.76 6.79
C PHE A 67 3.57 -6.88 6.44
N ALA A 68 4.67 -6.56 5.76
CA ALA A 68 5.69 -7.52 5.43
C ALA A 68 6.32 -8.14 6.69
N GLN A 69 6.65 -9.41 6.60
CA GLN A 69 7.32 -10.14 7.68
C GLN A 69 8.84 -9.91 7.67
N ALA A 70 9.40 -9.67 6.50
CA ALA A 70 10.82 -9.42 6.28
C ALA A 70 11.03 -8.44 5.13
N GLY A 71 12.16 -7.74 5.14
CA GLY A 71 12.61 -6.88 4.05
C GLY A 71 13.72 -7.53 3.23
N HIS A 72 13.94 -7.01 2.02
CA HIS A 72 15.03 -7.39 1.14
C HIS A 72 16.25 -6.52 1.43
N ASP A 73 17.38 -7.14 1.78
CA ASP A 73 18.60 -6.42 2.17
C ASP A 73 19.33 -5.81 0.96
N LEU A 74 19.05 -4.55 0.66
CA LEU A 74 19.76 -3.79 -0.37
C LEU A 74 21.12 -3.24 0.13
N LYS A 75 21.30 -3.11 1.44
CA LYS A 75 22.54 -2.61 2.04
C LYS A 75 23.71 -3.56 1.76
N ALA A 76 23.48 -4.87 1.90
CA ALA A 76 24.52 -5.87 1.62
C ALA A 76 24.98 -5.79 0.16
N LEU A 77 24.04 -5.64 -0.77
CA LEU A 77 24.33 -5.49 -2.19
C LEU A 77 25.15 -4.21 -2.47
N LEU A 78 24.72 -3.08 -1.91
CA LEU A 78 25.41 -1.79 -2.07
C LEU A 78 26.85 -1.82 -1.51
N ARG A 79 27.02 -2.37 -0.30
CA ARG A 79 28.33 -2.48 0.35
C ARG A 79 29.24 -3.52 -0.29
N GLY A 80 28.66 -4.48 -1.01
CA GLY A 80 29.39 -5.44 -1.85
C GLY A 80 29.96 -4.84 -3.14
N GLY A 81 29.74 -3.54 -3.39
CA GLY A 81 30.26 -2.83 -4.56
C GLY A 81 29.40 -2.98 -5.82
N ALA A 82 28.12 -3.30 -5.65
CA ALA A 82 27.20 -3.37 -6.79
C ALA A 82 27.10 -2.02 -7.52
N SER A 83 27.03 -2.09 -8.84
CA SER A 83 26.78 -0.91 -9.68
C SER A 83 25.34 -0.41 -9.53
N ASP A 84 25.07 0.82 -9.94
CA ASP A 84 23.72 1.39 -9.96
C ASP A 84 22.75 0.54 -10.80
N ASP A 85 23.23 -0.02 -11.91
CA ASP A 85 22.43 -0.92 -12.76
C ASP A 85 22.10 -2.25 -12.06
N ALA A 86 23.05 -2.82 -11.32
CA ALA A 86 22.80 -4.01 -10.53
C ALA A 86 21.79 -3.74 -9.42
N MET A 87 21.90 -2.59 -8.74
CA MET A 87 20.95 -2.16 -7.72
C MET A 87 19.54 -1.95 -8.31
N ARG A 88 19.45 -1.27 -9.45
CA ARG A 88 18.17 -1.05 -10.15
C ARG A 88 17.51 -2.36 -10.56
N ASN A 89 18.28 -3.30 -11.09
CA ASN A 89 17.79 -4.62 -11.50
C ASN A 89 17.29 -5.43 -10.32
N GLU A 90 17.97 -5.38 -9.18
CA GLU A 90 17.52 -6.06 -7.96
C GLU A 90 16.20 -5.48 -7.45
N ILE A 91 16.09 -4.16 -7.33
CA ILE A 91 14.84 -3.49 -6.94
C ILE A 91 13.69 -3.87 -7.88
N ALA A 92 13.95 -3.88 -9.18
CA ALA A 92 12.95 -4.26 -10.18
C ALA A 92 12.58 -5.76 -10.09
N ALA A 93 13.52 -6.64 -9.73
CA ALA A 93 13.25 -8.05 -9.52
C ALA A 93 12.37 -8.26 -8.29
N VAL A 94 12.73 -7.65 -7.15
CA VAL A 94 11.92 -7.68 -5.92
C VAL A 94 10.49 -7.20 -6.19
N TRP A 95 10.35 -6.12 -6.95
CA TRP A 95 9.02 -5.57 -7.28
C TRP A 95 8.19 -6.52 -8.14
N ARG A 96 8.78 -7.14 -9.16
CA ARG A 96 8.09 -8.04 -10.09
C ARG A 96 7.68 -9.36 -9.46
N THR A 97 8.47 -9.85 -8.50
CA THR A 97 8.24 -11.15 -7.85
C THR A 97 7.48 -11.05 -6.53
N ARG A 98 7.03 -9.85 -6.16
CA ARG A 98 6.29 -9.65 -4.91
C ARG A 98 4.98 -10.43 -4.89
N GLU A 99 4.73 -11.08 -3.78
CA GLU A 99 3.50 -11.83 -3.50
C GLU A 99 2.74 -11.27 -2.28
N ASP A 100 3.15 -10.12 -1.79
CA ASP A 100 2.56 -9.47 -0.62
C ASP A 100 1.11 -9.08 -0.87
N ARG A 101 0.18 -9.84 -0.29
CA ARG A 101 -1.27 -9.64 -0.39
C ARG A 101 -1.93 -9.70 0.98
N TYR A 102 -1.28 -9.14 2.00
CA TYR A 102 -1.75 -9.25 3.38
C TYR A 102 -3.23 -8.88 3.56
N SER A 103 -3.68 -7.78 2.95
CA SER A 103 -5.08 -7.35 3.08
C SER A 103 -6.05 -8.30 2.39
N GLU A 104 -5.62 -9.01 1.32
CA GLU A 104 -6.45 -10.00 0.62
C GLU A 104 -6.52 -11.33 1.39
N ILE A 105 -5.41 -11.75 1.99
CA ILE A 105 -5.32 -13.04 2.70
C ILE A 105 -5.54 -12.91 4.21
N ARG A 106 -5.98 -11.76 4.68
CA ARG A 106 -6.17 -11.49 6.10
C ARG A 106 -7.25 -12.39 6.67
N THR A 107 -6.82 -13.30 7.54
CA THR A 107 -7.67 -14.19 8.34
C THR A 107 -7.34 -14.01 9.82
N ALA A 108 -8.11 -14.63 10.71
CA ALA A 108 -7.78 -14.68 12.13
C ALA A 108 -6.40 -15.29 12.40
N GLU A 109 -5.99 -16.26 11.58
CA GLU A 109 -4.68 -16.91 11.66
C GLU A 109 -3.55 -15.97 11.22
N THR A 110 -3.73 -15.24 10.12
CA THR A 110 -2.71 -14.31 9.61
C THR A 110 -2.59 -13.03 10.43
N ALA A 111 -3.61 -12.67 11.20
CA ALA A 111 -3.58 -11.48 12.06
C ALA A 111 -2.48 -11.56 13.14
N ASN A 112 -2.10 -12.78 13.55
CA ASN A 112 -1.10 -13.03 14.58
C ASN A 112 0.31 -13.33 14.02
N LEU A 113 0.50 -13.29 12.69
CA LEU A 113 1.83 -13.50 12.11
C LEU A 113 2.78 -12.37 12.52
N PRO A 114 4.07 -12.68 12.75
CA PRO A 114 5.09 -11.66 12.95
C PRO A 114 5.09 -10.69 11.77
N LYS A 115 5.08 -9.42 12.06
CA LYS A 115 5.17 -8.35 11.06
C LYS A 115 6.16 -7.29 11.51
N VAL A 116 6.76 -6.62 10.56
CA VAL A 116 7.59 -5.46 10.86
C VAL A 116 6.67 -4.29 11.23
N GLU A 117 6.95 -3.64 12.35
CA GLU A 117 6.16 -2.49 12.77
C GLU A 117 6.30 -1.32 11.79
N MET A 118 5.18 -0.65 11.48
CA MET A 118 5.17 0.47 10.54
C MET A 118 6.10 1.60 10.96
N SER A 119 6.21 1.87 12.26
CA SER A 119 7.12 2.86 12.83
C SER A 119 8.58 2.59 12.49
N TYR A 120 8.97 1.33 12.34
CA TYR A 120 10.32 0.94 11.96
C TYR A 120 10.64 1.24 10.49
N ILE A 121 9.66 1.17 9.62
CA ILE A 121 9.82 1.37 8.16
C ILE A 121 9.27 2.72 7.69
N GLY A 122 9.10 3.69 8.61
CA GLY A 122 8.72 5.04 8.29
C GLY A 122 7.23 5.22 7.95
N GLY A 123 6.37 4.49 8.62
CA GLY A 123 4.91 4.61 8.53
C GLY A 123 4.34 5.52 9.58
#